data_4518176f3b55db910bf79790cc4f4d1e
#
_entry.id   4518176f3b55db910bf79790cc4f4d1e
#
_cell.length_a   1.000
_cell.length_b   1.000
_cell.length_c   1.000
_cell.angle_alpha   90.00
_cell.angle_beta   90.00
_cell.angle_gamma   90.00
#
_symmetry.space_group_name_H-M   'P 1'
#
loop_
_entity.id
_entity.type
_entity.pdbx_description
1 polymer ?
#
loop_
_entity_poly.entity_id
_entity_poly.type
_entity_poly.pdbx_seq_one_letter_code
_entity_poly.pdbx_strand_id
1 'polypeptide(L)'
;YPTINRDRENRMVMEVLGSRSKSNVLIVGDAGVGKTALVYGLAWNIVNHKVPSFLEGARVFELDNASLIAGATYKGEIEDRLKNIVKELRGIDNAILFIDEIHILLDSRQGNSGAGNVLKPELSHGDLTVIGATTIDEYRKIIEPDHAFNRRFEVVQVNEPDLKSAIQMLH
;
A
#
# COMPACT_ATOMS: atom_id res chain seq x y z
N TYR A 1 7.94 -15.00 -9.73
CA TYR A 1 7.35 -15.35 -8.44
C TYR A 1 6.12 -16.20 -8.66
N PRO A 2 6.12 -17.46 -8.25
CA PRO A 2 4.90 -18.23 -8.30
C PRO A 2 3.93 -17.62 -7.30
N THR A 3 3.06 -16.79 -7.79
CA THR A 3 2.01 -16.26 -6.95
C THR A 3 1.06 -17.39 -6.61
N ILE A 4 1.07 -17.73 -5.38
CA ILE A 4 0.05 -18.54 -4.76
C ILE A 4 -1.29 -17.91 -5.13
N ASN A 5 -2.19 -18.68 -5.71
CA ASN A 5 -3.45 -18.28 -6.32
C ASN A 5 -4.19 -17.17 -5.56
N ARG A 6 -3.90 -15.92 -5.88
CA ARG A 6 -4.55 -14.72 -5.34
C ARG A 6 -5.23 -13.92 -6.45
N ASP A 7 -5.74 -14.61 -7.47
CA ASP A 7 -6.34 -13.98 -8.64
C ASP A 7 -7.50 -13.06 -8.28
N ARG A 8 -8.32 -13.47 -7.29
CA ARG A 8 -9.42 -12.64 -6.82
C ARG A 8 -8.91 -11.34 -6.21
N GLU A 9 -7.95 -11.42 -5.31
CA GLU A 9 -7.39 -10.27 -4.61
C GLU A 9 -6.63 -9.38 -5.59
N ASN A 10 -5.88 -9.95 -6.52
CA ASN A 10 -5.21 -9.21 -7.59
C ASN A 10 -6.21 -8.43 -8.44
N ARG A 11 -7.31 -9.05 -8.83
CA ARG A 11 -8.36 -8.36 -9.60
C ARG A 11 -8.98 -7.23 -8.82
N MET A 12 -9.25 -7.44 -7.52
CA MET A 12 -9.81 -6.40 -6.67
C MET A 12 -8.86 -5.20 -6.58
N VAL A 13 -7.57 -5.44 -6.39
CA VAL A 13 -6.56 -4.37 -6.36
C VAL A 13 -6.55 -3.61 -7.69
N MET A 14 -6.53 -4.31 -8.81
CA MET A 14 -6.53 -3.67 -10.12
C MET A 14 -7.81 -2.86 -10.38
N GLU A 15 -8.97 -3.36 -9.95
CA GLU A 15 -10.23 -2.64 -10.08
C GLU A 15 -10.21 -1.33 -9.30
N VAL A 16 -9.70 -1.35 -8.06
CA VAL A 16 -9.59 -0.15 -7.25
C VAL A 16 -8.64 0.85 -7.89
N LEU A 17 -7.50 0.40 -8.37
CA LEU A 17 -6.51 1.27 -9.03
C LEU A 17 -7.07 1.95 -10.26
N GLY A 18 -8.04 1.33 -10.93
CA GLY A 18 -8.73 1.90 -12.09
C GLY A 18 -9.95 2.74 -11.75
N SER A 19 -10.32 2.81 -10.47
CA SER A 19 -11.50 3.56 -10.04
C SER A 19 -11.26 5.07 -10.09
N ARG A 20 -12.32 5.82 -10.46
CA ARG A 20 -12.27 7.28 -10.45
C ARG A 20 -12.52 7.89 -9.08
N SER A 21 -13.19 7.15 -8.20
CA SER A 21 -13.59 7.67 -6.89
C SER A 21 -12.55 7.41 -5.81
N LYS A 22 -11.95 6.23 -5.82
CA LYS A 22 -10.91 5.84 -4.85
C LYS A 22 -9.89 5.00 -5.60
N SER A 23 -8.69 5.51 -5.78
CA SER A 23 -7.61 4.80 -6.48
C SER A 23 -6.51 4.29 -5.54
N ASN A 24 -6.67 4.49 -4.23
CA ASN A 24 -5.71 3.99 -3.25
C ASN A 24 -6.23 2.72 -2.60
N VAL A 25 -5.33 1.77 -2.37
CA VAL A 25 -5.68 0.45 -1.86
C VAL A 25 -5.05 0.26 -0.49
N LEU A 26 -5.84 -0.26 0.44
CA LEU A 26 -5.33 -0.72 1.73
C LEU A 26 -5.54 -2.23 1.83
N ILE A 27 -4.45 -2.99 1.81
CA ILE A 27 -4.49 -4.43 1.95
C ILE A 27 -4.46 -4.77 3.43
N VAL A 28 -5.51 -5.44 3.91
CA VAL A 28 -5.67 -5.77 5.32
C VAL A 28 -5.72 -7.29 5.48
N GLY A 29 -4.91 -7.82 6.36
CA GLY A 29 -4.88 -9.26 6.63
C GLY A 29 -3.90 -9.58 7.75
N ASP A 30 -4.05 -10.76 8.34
CA ASP A 30 -3.16 -11.22 9.40
C ASP A 30 -1.72 -11.33 8.91
N ALA A 31 -0.78 -11.28 9.84
CA ALA A 31 0.64 -11.45 9.52
C ALA A 31 0.86 -12.79 8.81
N GLY A 32 1.65 -12.78 7.74
CA GLY A 32 2.00 -14.00 7.02
C GLY A 32 0.99 -14.48 5.99
N VAL A 33 -0.12 -13.77 5.77
CA VAL A 33 -1.13 -14.21 4.76
C VAL A 33 -0.75 -13.90 3.31
N GLY A 34 0.36 -13.18 3.09
CA GLY A 34 0.85 -12.91 1.74
C GLY A 34 0.51 -11.53 1.18
N LYS A 35 0.31 -10.53 2.04
CA LYS A 35 0.03 -9.15 1.59
C LYS A 35 1.15 -8.57 0.73
N THR A 36 2.39 -8.74 1.16
CA THR A 36 3.56 -8.26 0.40
C THR A 36 3.70 -9.01 -0.91
N ALA A 37 3.50 -10.32 -0.89
CA ALA A 37 3.55 -11.14 -2.10
C ALA A 37 2.50 -10.72 -3.14
N LEU A 38 1.34 -10.26 -2.69
CA LEU A 38 0.29 -9.75 -3.56
C LEU A 38 0.77 -8.53 -4.33
N VAL A 39 1.46 -7.60 -3.66
CA VAL A 39 1.99 -6.39 -4.30
C VAL A 39 3.13 -6.73 -5.25
N TYR A 40 4.01 -7.63 -4.87
CA TYR A 40 5.10 -8.08 -5.75
C TYR A 40 4.55 -8.80 -6.97
N GLY A 41 3.47 -9.56 -6.81
CA GLY A 41 2.75 -10.18 -7.93
C GLY A 41 2.17 -9.15 -8.89
N LEU A 42 1.63 -8.05 -8.37
CA LEU A 42 1.16 -6.95 -9.20
C LEU A 42 2.31 -6.33 -10.01
N ALA A 43 3.44 -6.06 -9.36
CA ALA A 43 4.62 -5.51 -10.02
C ALA A 43 5.12 -6.46 -11.12
N TRP A 44 5.15 -7.76 -10.85
CA TRP A 44 5.53 -8.77 -11.84
C TRP A 44 4.58 -8.76 -13.03
N ASN A 45 3.27 -8.66 -12.79
CA ASN A 45 2.27 -8.59 -13.85
C ASN A 45 2.44 -7.35 -14.73
N ILE A 46 2.79 -6.21 -14.12
CA ILE A 46 3.05 -4.98 -14.86
C ILE A 46 4.25 -5.17 -15.81
N VAL A 47 5.35 -5.72 -15.31
CA VAL A 47 6.55 -5.94 -16.11
C VAL A 47 6.28 -6.93 -17.26
N ASN A 48 5.42 -7.91 -17.05
CA ASN A 48 5.09 -8.93 -18.03
C ASN A 48 3.85 -8.59 -18.87
N HIS A 49 3.39 -7.35 -18.83
CA HIS A 49 2.26 -6.84 -19.63
C HIS A 49 0.95 -7.63 -19.41
N LYS A 50 0.73 -8.10 -18.18
CA LYS A 50 -0.47 -8.85 -17.79
C LYS A 50 -1.41 -7.99 -16.95
N VAL A 51 -1.59 -6.74 -17.35
CA VAL A 51 -2.41 -5.76 -16.63
C VAL A 51 -3.30 -4.99 -17.61
N PRO A 52 -4.39 -4.39 -17.11
CA PRO A 52 -5.18 -3.47 -17.93
C PRO A 52 -4.34 -2.30 -18.44
N SER A 53 -4.82 -1.65 -19.51
CA SER A 53 -4.07 -0.58 -20.17
C SER A 53 -3.67 0.57 -19.24
N PHE A 54 -4.51 0.90 -18.25
CA PHE A 54 -4.20 2.00 -17.33
C PHE A 54 -3.04 1.70 -16.40
N LEU A 55 -2.62 0.45 -16.27
CA LEU A 55 -1.47 0.03 -15.47
C LEU A 55 -0.22 -0.26 -16.30
N GLU A 56 -0.33 -0.21 -17.63
CA GLU A 56 0.84 -0.43 -18.48
C GLU A 56 1.91 0.63 -18.23
N GLY A 57 3.14 0.17 -18.02
CA GLY A 57 4.25 1.05 -17.72
C GLY A 57 4.27 1.59 -16.30
N ALA A 58 3.32 1.22 -15.45
CA ALA A 58 3.33 1.63 -14.06
C ALA A 58 4.57 1.08 -13.35
N ARG A 59 5.06 1.83 -12.35
CA ARG A 59 6.23 1.45 -11.58
C ARG A 59 5.86 1.46 -10.10
N VAL A 60 6.15 0.35 -9.42
CA VAL A 60 5.86 0.20 -7.99
C VAL A 60 7.15 0.49 -7.22
N PHE A 61 7.08 1.43 -6.31
CA PHE A 61 8.19 1.81 -5.43
C PHE A 61 7.81 1.43 -4.00
N GLU A 62 8.66 0.66 -3.34
CA GLU A 62 8.44 0.28 -1.96
C GLU A 62 9.12 1.27 -1.03
N LEU A 63 8.37 1.81 -0.07
CA LEU A 63 8.93 2.68 0.96
C LEU A 63 9.60 1.84 2.04
N ASP A 64 10.87 2.10 2.29
CA ASP A 64 11.59 1.50 3.41
C ASP A 64 11.36 2.33 4.67
N ASN A 65 10.41 1.88 5.49
CA ASN A 65 10.05 2.56 6.73
C ASN A 65 11.24 2.68 7.70
N ALA A 66 12.07 1.65 7.77
CA ALA A 66 13.23 1.67 8.65
C ALA A 66 14.22 2.76 8.24
N SER A 67 14.51 2.88 6.96
CA SER A 67 15.39 3.94 6.44
C SER A 67 14.78 5.32 6.60
N LEU A 68 13.46 5.43 6.46
CA LEU A 68 12.77 6.70 6.64
C LEU A 68 12.93 7.24 8.07
N ILE A 69 12.87 6.36 9.05
CA ILE A 69 12.88 6.71 10.47
C ILE A 69 14.30 6.76 11.05
N ALA A 70 15.22 5.95 10.50
CA ALA A 70 16.56 5.79 11.05
C ALA A 70 17.33 7.12 11.12
N GLY A 71 17.96 7.37 12.26
CA GLY A 71 18.82 8.52 12.45
C GLY A 71 18.10 9.86 12.47
N ALA A 72 16.78 9.88 12.60
CA ALA A 72 16.04 11.12 12.69
C ALA A 72 16.42 11.86 13.99
N THR A 73 16.92 13.08 13.87
CA THR A 73 17.50 13.84 14.99
C THR A 73 16.73 15.09 15.35
N TYR A 74 15.91 15.62 14.45
CA TYR A 74 15.11 16.82 14.75
C TYR A 74 13.62 16.57 14.48
N LYS A 75 12.80 17.37 15.14
CA LYS A 75 11.35 17.31 14.98
C LYS A 75 10.99 17.67 13.54
N GLY A 76 10.19 16.79 12.90
CA GLY A 76 9.79 17.00 11.51
C GLY A 76 10.74 16.42 10.48
N GLU A 77 11.85 15.78 10.87
CA GLU A 77 12.79 15.21 9.91
C GLU A 77 12.15 14.08 9.09
N ILE A 78 11.36 13.22 9.74
CA ILE A 78 10.65 12.13 9.06
C ILE A 78 9.66 12.71 8.04
N GLU A 79 8.93 13.75 8.43
CA GLU A 79 8.03 14.46 7.54
C GLU A 79 8.76 15.02 6.32
N ASP A 80 9.90 15.66 6.52
CA ASP A 80 10.70 16.23 5.45
C ASP A 80 11.20 15.17 4.49
N ARG A 81 11.67 14.04 5.02
CA ARG A 81 12.12 12.91 4.19
C ARG A 81 10.96 12.38 3.35
N LEU A 82 9.80 12.20 3.95
CA LEU A 82 8.63 11.69 3.24
C LEU A 82 8.13 12.68 2.17
N LYS A 83 8.14 13.99 2.48
CA LYS A 83 7.80 15.02 1.50
C LYS A 83 8.70 14.96 0.27
N ASN A 84 9.99 14.76 0.47
CA ASN A 84 10.95 14.65 -0.64
C ASN A 84 10.69 13.43 -1.50
N ILE A 85 10.39 12.29 -0.88
CA ILE A 85 10.05 11.05 -1.59
C ILE A 85 8.80 11.26 -2.44
N VAL A 86 7.75 11.81 -1.85
CA VAL A 86 6.49 12.08 -2.56
C VAL A 86 6.71 13.02 -3.73
N LYS A 87 7.49 14.07 -3.52
CA LYS A 87 7.80 15.03 -4.57
C LYS A 87 8.51 14.38 -5.76
N GLU A 88 9.48 13.50 -5.51
CA GLU A 88 10.18 12.77 -6.56
C GLU A 88 9.21 11.83 -7.31
N LEU A 89 8.36 11.13 -6.59
CA LEU A 89 7.42 10.18 -7.20
C LEU A 89 6.38 10.88 -8.06
N ARG A 90 5.95 12.08 -7.69
CA ARG A 90 5.02 12.87 -8.52
C ARG A 90 5.60 13.20 -9.90
N GLY A 91 6.91 13.28 -10.01
CA GLY A 91 7.58 13.51 -11.30
C GLY A 91 7.69 12.26 -12.17
N ILE A 92 7.25 11.12 -11.70
CA ILE A 92 7.32 9.84 -12.42
C ILE A 92 5.90 9.45 -12.85
N ASP A 93 5.71 9.27 -14.14
CA ASP A 93 4.40 8.86 -14.68
C ASP A 93 4.02 7.48 -14.16
N ASN A 94 2.77 7.35 -13.73
CA ASN A 94 2.20 6.09 -13.23
C ASN A 94 2.99 5.48 -12.08
N ALA A 95 3.53 6.30 -11.18
CA ALA A 95 4.19 5.81 -9.97
C ALA A 95 3.14 5.32 -8.96
N ILE A 96 3.42 4.17 -8.39
CA ILE A 96 2.63 3.58 -7.30
C ILE A 96 3.56 3.43 -6.11
N LEU A 97 3.19 4.01 -4.98
CA LEU A 97 3.95 3.90 -3.74
C LEU A 97 3.36 2.80 -2.87
N PHE A 98 4.15 1.76 -2.61
CA PHE A 98 3.79 0.70 -1.70
C PHE A 98 4.38 0.97 -0.31
N ILE A 99 3.53 1.00 0.71
CA ILE A 99 3.94 1.20 2.10
C ILE A 99 3.50 -0.01 2.90
N ASP A 100 4.45 -0.91 3.16
CA ASP A 100 4.18 -2.04 4.03
C ASP A 100 4.10 -1.55 5.48
N GLU A 101 3.27 -2.18 6.29
CA GLU A 101 3.05 -1.78 7.68
C GLU A 101 2.78 -0.27 7.81
N ILE A 102 1.87 0.24 6.97
CA ILE A 102 1.57 1.68 6.88
C ILE A 102 1.14 2.26 8.23
N HIS A 103 0.61 1.44 9.13
CA HIS A 103 0.20 1.88 10.46
C HIS A 103 1.34 2.49 11.27
N ILE A 104 2.60 2.10 11.01
CA ILE A 104 3.77 2.67 11.69
C ILE A 104 3.86 4.17 11.45
N LEU A 105 3.61 4.61 10.22
CA LEU A 105 3.65 6.03 9.86
C LEU A 105 2.41 6.80 10.33
N LEU A 106 1.30 6.11 10.55
CA LEU A 106 0.02 6.74 10.90
C LEU A 106 -0.24 6.77 12.39
N ASP A 107 0.53 6.03 13.18
CA ASP A 107 0.33 5.94 14.63
C ASP A 107 0.90 7.17 15.33
N SER A 108 0.01 8.08 15.70
CA SER A 108 0.39 9.34 16.39
C SER A 108 1.01 9.11 17.76
N ARG A 109 0.78 7.95 18.39
CA ARG A 109 1.33 7.62 19.71
C ARG A 109 2.83 7.38 19.68
N GLN A 110 3.40 7.11 18.51
CA GLN A 110 4.83 6.82 18.36
C GLN A 110 5.66 8.01 17.88
N GLY A 111 5.10 9.21 17.91
CA GLY A 111 5.82 10.41 17.52
C GLY A 111 5.96 10.60 16.02
N ASN A 112 5.29 9.80 15.21
CA ASN A 112 5.35 9.86 13.75
C ASN A 112 4.15 10.58 13.12
N SER A 113 3.40 11.34 13.92
CA SER A 113 2.14 11.96 13.49
C SER A 113 2.25 12.83 12.25
N GLY A 114 3.41 13.43 12.02
CA GLY A 114 3.64 14.29 10.86
C GLY A 114 3.66 13.54 9.55
N ALA A 115 4.07 12.26 9.54
CA ALA A 115 4.06 11.44 8.34
C ALA A 115 2.63 11.29 7.79
N GLY A 116 1.67 11.07 8.68
CA GLY A 116 0.26 11.02 8.30
C GLY A 116 -0.22 12.30 7.64
N ASN A 117 0.21 13.44 8.17
CA ASN A 117 -0.17 14.74 7.61
C ASN A 117 0.43 14.99 6.23
N VAL A 118 1.56 14.36 5.91
CA VAL A 118 2.13 14.41 4.56
C VAL A 118 1.31 13.56 3.59
N LEU A 119 0.89 12.37 4.01
CA LEU A 119 0.18 11.43 3.16
C LEU A 119 -1.28 11.81 2.88
N LYS A 120 -1.98 12.38 3.86
CA LYS A 120 -3.41 12.72 3.70
C LYS A 120 -3.72 13.53 2.43
N PRO A 121 -3.00 14.63 2.15
CA PRO A 121 -3.26 15.39 0.92
C PRO A 121 -3.01 14.57 -0.34
N GLU A 122 -1.98 13.71 -0.34
CA GLU A 122 -1.61 12.91 -1.50
C GLU A 122 -2.71 11.91 -1.87
N LEU A 123 -3.32 11.31 -0.86
CA LEU A 123 -4.41 10.36 -1.08
C LEU A 123 -5.65 11.02 -1.69
N SER A 124 -5.80 12.33 -1.50
CA SER A 124 -6.94 13.09 -2.01
C SER A 124 -6.73 13.62 -3.41
N HIS A 125 -5.51 14.00 -3.76
CA HIS A 125 -5.24 14.73 -5.00
C HIS A 125 -5.13 13.84 -6.24
N GLY A 126 -4.88 12.54 -6.06
CA GLY A 126 -4.81 11.61 -7.17
C GLY A 126 -3.52 11.68 -7.99
N ASP A 127 -2.56 12.51 -7.60
CA ASP A 127 -1.29 12.62 -8.30
C ASP A 127 -0.35 11.45 -8.00
N LEU A 128 -0.56 10.80 -6.88
CA LEU A 128 0.22 9.64 -6.45
C LEU A 128 -0.74 8.56 -5.97
N THR A 129 -0.57 7.36 -6.50
CA THR A 129 -1.34 6.20 -6.05
C THR A 129 -0.58 5.50 -4.94
N VAL A 130 -1.26 5.17 -3.86
CA VAL A 130 -0.67 4.52 -2.69
C VAL A 130 -1.33 3.17 -2.46
N ILE A 131 -0.52 2.15 -2.25
CA ILE A 131 -0.95 0.84 -1.77
C ILE A 131 -0.36 0.68 -0.37
N GLY A 132 -1.21 0.59 0.64
CA GLY A 132 -0.78 0.31 2.00
C GLY A 132 -1.07 -1.12 2.38
N ALA A 133 -0.32 -1.66 3.31
CA ALA A 133 -0.58 -2.98 3.89
C ALA A 133 -0.52 -2.89 5.41
N THR A 134 -1.41 -3.60 6.09
CA THR A 134 -1.48 -3.62 7.55
C THR A 134 -2.20 -4.88 8.03
N THR A 135 -2.10 -5.16 9.33
CA THR A 135 -2.86 -6.24 9.95
C THR A 135 -4.28 -5.79 10.29
N ILE A 136 -5.16 -6.76 10.54
CA ILE A 136 -6.55 -6.49 10.94
C ILE A 136 -6.56 -5.71 12.26
N ASP A 137 -5.75 -6.10 13.23
CA ASP A 137 -5.70 -5.43 14.53
C ASP A 137 -5.24 -3.98 14.42
N GLU A 138 -4.17 -3.74 13.67
CA GLU A 138 -3.63 -2.39 13.48
C GLU A 138 -4.59 -1.50 12.68
N TYR A 139 -5.27 -2.09 11.70
CA TYR A 139 -6.30 -1.38 10.95
C TYR A 139 -7.40 -0.86 11.88
N ARG A 140 -7.93 -1.72 12.74
CA ARG A 140 -9.01 -1.37 13.66
C ARG A 140 -8.59 -0.35 14.70
N LYS A 141 -7.34 -0.43 15.16
CA LYS A 141 -6.85 0.46 16.23
C LYS A 141 -6.41 1.83 15.71
N ILE A 142 -5.80 1.88 14.53
CA ILE A 142 -5.07 3.06 14.07
C ILE A 142 -5.73 3.72 12.86
N ILE A 143 -6.16 2.93 11.87
CA ILE A 143 -6.62 3.47 10.59
C ILE A 143 -8.12 3.69 10.55
N GLU A 144 -8.90 2.68 10.92
CA GLU A 144 -10.36 2.78 10.88
C GLU A 144 -10.89 3.95 11.72
N PRO A 145 -10.36 4.24 12.92
CA PRO A 145 -10.82 5.40 13.69
C PRO A 145 -10.44 6.75 13.07
N ASP A 146 -9.42 6.78 12.22
CA ASP A 146 -9.02 8.01 11.53
C ASP A 146 -9.81 8.12 10.22
N HIS A 147 -10.94 8.82 10.29
CA HIS A 147 -11.85 8.93 9.14
C HIS A 147 -11.20 9.60 7.93
N ALA A 148 -10.26 10.50 8.15
CA ALA A 148 -9.57 11.19 7.08
C ALA A 148 -8.72 10.23 6.26
N PHE A 149 -8.12 9.22 6.88
CA PHE A 149 -7.39 8.17 6.18
C PHE A 149 -8.33 7.10 5.62
N ASN A 150 -9.21 6.58 6.47
CA ASN A 150 -10.03 5.44 6.11
C ASN A 150 -10.88 5.68 4.88
N ARG A 151 -11.44 6.87 4.74
CA ARG A 151 -12.30 7.22 3.59
C ARG A 151 -11.54 7.35 2.27
N ARG A 152 -10.21 7.47 2.31
CA ARG A 152 -9.38 7.66 1.12
C ARG A 152 -8.79 6.37 0.56
N PHE A 153 -8.98 5.28 1.27
CA PHE A 153 -8.56 3.95 0.84
C PHE A 153 -9.76 3.07 0.54
N GLU A 154 -9.63 2.23 -0.46
CA GLU A 154 -10.49 1.06 -0.61
C GLU A 154 -9.80 -0.12 0.05
N VAL A 155 -10.49 -0.78 0.96
CA VAL A 155 -9.92 -1.91 1.72
C VAL A 155 -10.08 -3.19 0.93
N VAL A 156 -8.98 -3.91 0.75
CA VAL A 156 -8.96 -5.26 0.18
C VAL A 156 -8.52 -6.20 1.29
N GLN A 157 -9.41 -7.07 1.73
CA GLN A 157 -9.11 -8.01 2.79
C GLN A 157 -8.52 -9.29 2.22
N VAL A 158 -7.39 -9.72 2.81
CA VAL A 158 -6.71 -10.95 2.44
C VAL A 158 -6.83 -11.91 3.61
N ASN A 159 -7.48 -13.03 3.39
CA ASN A 159 -7.69 -14.05 4.42
C ASN A 159 -6.69 -15.19 4.24
N GLU A 160 -6.50 -15.97 5.29
CA GLU A 160 -5.76 -17.22 5.17
C GLU A 160 -6.49 -18.11 4.17
N PRO A 161 -5.77 -18.78 3.24
CA PRO A 161 -6.40 -19.72 2.34
C PRO A 161 -6.95 -20.91 3.14
N ASP A 162 -8.13 -21.41 2.73
CA ASP A 162 -8.64 -22.64 3.32
C ASP A 162 -7.77 -23.83 2.88
N LEU A 163 -7.99 -24.99 3.47
CA LEU A 163 -7.18 -26.18 3.19
C LEU A 163 -7.23 -26.57 1.71
N LYS A 164 -8.37 -26.42 1.06
CA LYS A 164 -8.54 -26.72 -0.35
C LYS A 164 -7.74 -25.78 -1.23
N SER A 165 -7.78 -24.50 -0.94
CA SER A 165 -6.99 -23.51 -1.65
C SER A 165 -5.49 -23.72 -1.41
N ALA A 166 -5.10 -24.05 -0.19
CA ALA A 166 -3.70 -24.34 0.15
C ALA A 166 -3.17 -25.52 -0.64
N ILE A 167 -3.97 -26.56 -0.85
CA ILE A 167 -3.59 -27.74 -1.65
C ILE A 167 -3.37 -27.31 -3.11
N GLN A 168 -4.25 -26.49 -3.66
CA GLN A 168 -4.10 -25.99 -5.04
C GLN A 168 -2.85 -25.15 -5.22
N MET A 169 -2.46 -24.42 -4.20
CA MET A 169 -1.28 -23.56 -4.23
C MET A 169 0.03 -24.34 -4.27
N LEU A 170 0.03 -25.59 -3.81
CA LEU A 170 1.22 -26.46 -3.81
C LEU A 170 1.46 -27.14 -5.16
N HIS A 171 0.52 -27.07 -6.05
CA HIS A 171 0.60 -27.61 -7.41
C HIS A 171 0.89 -26.50 -8.42
#